data_61af9566171ce0a99a1d989fde324dee
#
_entry.id   61af9566171ce0a99a1d989fde324dee
#
_cell.length_a   1.000
_cell.length_b   1.000
_cell.length_c   1.000
_cell.angle_alpha   90.00
_cell.angle_beta   90.00
_cell.angle_gamma   90.00
#
_symmetry.space_group_name_H-M   'P 1'
#
loop_
_entity.id
_entity.type
_entity.pdbx_description
1 polymer ?
#
loop_
_entity_poly.entity_id
_entity_poly.type
_entity_poly.pdbx_seq_one_letter_code
_entity_poly.pdbx_strand_id
1 'polypeptide(L)'
;PHRLSGTLEVGGQEHFYLEGQVAYVVPQEQNQWLVYSSTQHPGEVQHWVAHALGIDNHAVRVECRRMGGGFGGKETQAGHLAVWSAIAAAKFRRPVKLRLDRDDDFMITGKRHPFSYQYTVGYDDDGRLCGLQLALAANCGFSADLSGPVADRAVFHCNNAYYLADVEIASYRCKTNTQSHTAFRGFGGPQGVILIETILGDIARALGLDPLDVRRRNLYGIDERNVTHYQMPVEDNILQPLIDQLAQSAHYES
;
A
#
# COMPACT_ATOMS: atom_id res chain seq x y z
N PRO A 1 12.39 27.69 -18.49
CA PRO A 1 12.11 26.68 -17.47
C PRO A 1 11.34 27.31 -16.30
N HIS A 2 10.29 26.64 -15.89
CA HIS A 2 9.48 27.01 -14.73
C HIS A 2 9.84 26.16 -13.52
N ARG A 3 9.47 26.61 -12.35
CA ARG A 3 9.61 25.87 -11.10
C ARG A 3 8.35 26.01 -10.26
N LEU A 4 7.89 24.89 -9.71
CA LEU A 4 6.75 24.82 -8.80
C LEU A 4 7.11 23.97 -7.60
N SER A 5 6.63 24.34 -6.42
CA SER A 5 6.79 23.55 -5.19
C SER A 5 5.44 23.47 -4.49
N GLY A 6 5.20 22.35 -3.82
CA GLY A 6 3.96 22.13 -3.10
C GLY A 6 4.07 21.06 -2.04
N THR A 7 2.96 20.88 -1.33
CA THR A 7 2.75 19.82 -0.34
C THR A 7 1.44 19.11 -0.62
N LEU A 8 1.35 17.84 -0.26
CA LEU A 8 0.14 17.05 -0.35
C LEU A 8 0.01 16.18 0.90
N GLU A 9 -1.19 16.07 1.43
CA GLU A 9 -1.54 15.19 2.53
C GLU A 9 -2.58 14.17 2.04
N VAL A 10 -2.33 12.88 2.31
CA VAL A 10 -3.26 11.79 1.98
C VAL A 10 -3.56 11.00 3.24
N GLY A 11 -4.83 10.95 3.63
CA GLY A 11 -5.31 10.20 4.79
C GLY A 11 -5.22 8.69 4.59
N GLY A 12 -5.30 7.97 5.71
CA GLY A 12 -5.44 6.52 5.70
C GLY A 12 -6.80 6.07 5.16
N GLN A 13 -6.87 4.79 4.76
CA GLN A 13 -8.13 4.18 4.33
C GLN A 13 -8.38 2.89 5.10
N GLU A 14 -9.62 2.71 5.52
CA GLU A 14 -10.12 1.48 6.14
C GLU A 14 -10.36 0.40 5.09
N HIS A 15 -9.96 -0.85 5.36
CA HIS A 15 -10.20 -1.99 4.47
C HIS A 15 -11.68 -2.30 4.31
N PHE A 16 -12.42 -2.19 5.38
CA PHE A 16 -13.87 -2.43 5.45
C PHE A 16 -14.28 -3.80 4.87
N TYR A 17 -13.47 -4.83 5.13
CA TYR A 17 -13.82 -6.20 4.77
C TYR A 17 -15.13 -6.61 5.46
N LEU A 18 -15.97 -7.37 4.78
CA LEU A 18 -17.30 -7.75 5.31
C LEU A 18 -17.19 -8.61 6.57
N GLU A 19 -16.29 -9.59 6.56
CA GLU A 19 -15.93 -10.39 7.73
C GLU A 19 -14.84 -9.69 8.54
N GLY A 20 -15.14 -9.24 9.77
CA GLY A 20 -14.15 -8.69 10.70
C GLY A 20 -13.07 -9.68 11.10
N GLN A 21 -12.11 -9.24 11.89
CA GLN A 21 -11.02 -10.07 12.39
C GLN A 21 -11.56 -11.14 13.35
N VAL A 22 -11.16 -12.41 13.13
CA VAL A 22 -11.61 -13.53 13.95
C VAL A 22 -10.57 -14.66 13.97
N ALA A 23 -10.38 -15.27 15.14
CA ALA A 23 -9.60 -16.49 15.32
C ALA A 23 -10.30 -17.43 16.30
N TYR A 24 -10.11 -18.74 16.09
CA TYR A 24 -10.58 -19.79 16.98
C TYR A 24 -9.47 -20.82 17.16
N VAL A 25 -9.03 -21.03 18.39
CA VAL A 25 -7.90 -21.90 18.74
C VAL A 25 -8.38 -23.06 19.57
N VAL A 26 -7.99 -24.27 19.17
CA VAL A 26 -8.36 -25.54 19.80
C VAL A 26 -7.09 -26.28 20.24
N PRO A 27 -6.86 -26.45 21.55
CA PRO A 27 -5.81 -27.34 22.04
C PRO A 27 -6.05 -28.77 21.56
N GLN A 28 -5.00 -29.46 21.15
CA GLN A 28 -5.00 -30.85 20.73
C GLN A 28 -4.16 -31.71 21.67
N GLU A 29 -4.16 -33.01 21.47
CA GLU A 29 -3.27 -33.93 22.16
C GLU A 29 -1.80 -33.63 21.87
N GLN A 30 -0.90 -34.12 22.72
CA GLN A 30 0.56 -33.99 22.57
C GLN A 30 1.06 -32.55 22.35
N ASN A 31 0.42 -31.56 23.03
CA ASN A 31 0.76 -30.15 22.93
C ASN A 31 0.68 -29.59 21.51
N GLN A 32 -0.21 -30.14 20.68
CA GLN A 32 -0.51 -29.63 19.37
C GLN A 32 -1.69 -28.63 19.40
N TRP A 33 -1.75 -27.78 18.39
CA TRP A 33 -2.69 -26.66 18.35
C TRP A 33 -3.32 -26.53 16.97
N LEU A 34 -4.65 -26.47 16.91
CA LEU A 34 -5.39 -26.17 15.71
C LEU A 34 -5.93 -24.74 15.78
N VAL A 35 -5.57 -23.90 14.81
CA VAL A 35 -5.93 -22.49 14.72
C VAL A 35 -6.77 -22.28 13.46
N TYR A 36 -8.01 -21.87 13.63
CA TYR A 36 -8.81 -21.32 12.55
C TYR A 36 -8.69 -19.80 12.59
N SER A 37 -8.22 -19.18 11.51
CA SER A 37 -8.04 -17.74 11.42
C SER A 37 -8.52 -17.20 10.09
N SER A 38 -9.23 -16.09 10.10
CA SER A 38 -9.48 -15.32 8.89
C SER A 38 -8.22 -14.54 8.54
N THR A 39 -7.35 -15.13 7.73
CA THR A 39 -6.02 -14.60 7.41
C THR A 39 -5.64 -14.81 5.95
N GLN A 40 -4.91 -13.85 5.40
CA GLN A 40 -4.26 -13.96 4.09
C GLN A 40 -2.91 -14.71 4.16
N HIS A 41 -2.37 -14.90 5.39
CA HIS A 41 -1.05 -15.48 5.60
C HIS A 41 -1.04 -16.53 6.72
N PRO A 42 -1.55 -17.75 6.47
CA PRO A 42 -1.59 -18.82 7.49
C PRO A 42 -0.22 -19.18 8.06
N GLY A 43 0.84 -19.12 7.25
CA GLY A 43 2.21 -19.42 7.69
C GLY A 43 2.74 -18.42 8.71
N GLU A 44 2.44 -17.13 8.57
CA GLU A 44 2.81 -16.10 9.54
C GLU A 44 2.05 -16.28 10.86
N VAL A 45 0.75 -16.57 10.79
CA VAL A 45 -0.05 -16.88 11.98
C VAL A 45 0.49 -18.10 12.72
N GLN A 46 0.89 -19.15 12.00
CA GLN A 46 1.53 -20.34 12.57
C GLN A 46 2.78 -19.97 13.35
N HIS A 47 3.66 -19.19 12.72
CA HIS A 47 4.92 -18.76 13.33
C HIS A 47 4.70 -17.94 14.61
N TRP A 48 3.79 -16.98 14.59
CA TRP A 48 3.52 -16.12 15.75
C TRP A 48 2.86 -16.87 16.89
N VAL A 49 1.93 -17.77 16.61
CA VAL A 49 1.30 -18.60 17.65
C VAL A 49 2.32 -19.54 18.27
N ALA A 50 3.16 -20.21 17.48
CA ALA A 50 4.22 -21.08 17.98
C ALA A 50 5.20 -20.31 18.86
N HIS A 51 5.66 -19.14 18.41
CA HIS A 51 6.55 -18.27 19.16
C HIS A 51 5.94 -17.83 20.50
N ALA A 52 4.68 -17.38 20.49
CA ALA A 52 3.98 -16.91 21.69
C ALA A 52 3.75 -18.01 22.73
N LEU A 53 3.57 -19.25 22.28
CA LEU A 53 3.41 -20.41 23.16
C LEU A 53 4.74 -21.07 23.55
N GLY A 54 5.86 -20.66 22.96
CA GLY A 54 7.19 -21.24 23.21
C GLY A 54 7.30 -22.69 22.72
N ILE A 55 6.70 -23.01 21.57
CA ILE A 55 6.67 -24.36 20.95
C ILE A 55 7.17 -24.29 19.50
N ASP A 56 7.43 -25.46 18.92
CA ASP A 56 7.86 -25.57 17.53
C ASP A 56 6.73 -25.28 16.54
N ASN A 57 7.04 -24.71 15.37
CA ASN A 57 6.07 -24.37 14.33
C ASN A 57 5.22 -25.58 13.90
N HIS A 58 5.81 -26.78 13.82
CA HIS A 58 5.10 -27.98 13.41
C HIS A 58 4.00 -28.43 14.41
N ALA A 59 4.04 -27.94 15.65
CA ALA A 59 3.00 -28.21 16.63
C ALA A 59 1.75 -27.33 16.42
N VAL A 60 1.80 -26.34 15.53
CA VAL A 60 0.67 -25.46 15.23
C VAL A 60 0.21 -25.68 13.80
N ARG A 61 -1.06 -26.03 13.64
CA ARG A 61 -1.74 -26.11 12.33
C ARG A 61 -2.71 -24.95 12.19
N VAL A 62 -2.57 -24.17 11.12
CA VAL A 62 -3.46 -23.03 10.82
C VAL A 62 -4.33 -23.35 9.62
N GLU A 63 -5.62 -23.14 9.75
CA GLU A 63 -6.60 -23.32 8.66
C GLU A 63 -7.35 -22.01 8.39
N CYS A 64 -7.38 -21.62 7.10
CA CYS A 64 -8.25 -20.58 6.55
C CYS A 64 -8.95 -21.14 5.32
N ARG A 65 -10.14 -21.71 5.51
CA ARG A 65 -10.88 -22.34 4.40
C ARG A 65 -11.57 -21.34 3.49
N ARG A 66 -12.12 -20.29 4.07
CA ARG A 66 -12.77 -19.17 3.39
C ARG A 66 -12.51 -17.90 4.19
N MET A 67 -12.48 -16.77 3.49
CA MET A 67 -12.26 -15.47 4.08
C MET A 67 -13.23 -14.47 3.45
N GLY A 68 -13.93 -13.72 4.27
CA GLY A 68 -14.91 -12.71 3.84
C GLY A 68 -14.30 -11.35 3.52
N GLY A 69 -13.19 -11.37 2.75
CA GLY A 69 -12.40 -10.21 2.38
C GLY A 69 -11.19 -10.01 3.28
N GLY A 70 -10.12 -9.47 2.71
CA GLY A 70 -8.87 -9.17 3.42
C GLY A 70 -8.24 -7.87 2.91
N PHE A 71 -8.09 -7.75 1.58
CA PHE A 71 -7.58 -6.55 0.88
C PHE A 71 -6.23 -6.04 1.41
N GLY A 72 -5.42 -6.93 2.02
CA GLY A 72 -4.19 -6.59 2.71
C GLY A 72 -4.34 -6.46 4.24
N GLY A 73 -5.53 -6.19 4.76
CA GLY A 73 -5.78 -6.00 6.19
C GLY A 73 -5.72 -7.26 7.04
N LYS A 74 -5.52 -8.42 6.43
CA LYS A 74 -5.42 -9.71 7.12
C LYS A 74 -4.12 -10.46 6.77
N GLU A 75 -3.10 -9.76 6.28
CA GLU A 75 -1.77 -10.33 6.08
C GLU A 75 -1.07 -10.55 7.43
N THR A 76 -0.94 -9.51 8.23
CA THR A 76 -0.29 -9.52 9.54
C THR A 76 -1.27 -9.31 10.69
N GLN A 77 -2.26 -8.41 10.52
CA GLN A 77 -3.17 -7.98 11.60
C GLN A 77 -4.01 -9.13 12.19
N ALA A 78 -4.30 -10.18 11.41
CA ALA A 78 -5.00 -11.37 11.89
C ALA A 78 -4.20 -12.15 12.97
N GLY A 79 -2.88 -12.00 12.99
CA GLY A 79 -1.99 -12.67 13.93
C GLY A 79 -2.25 -12.27 15.37
N HIS A 80 -2.61 -11.02 15.65
CA HIS A 80 -2.91 -10.54 17.00
C HIS A 80 -4.02 -11.38 17.65
N LEU A 81 -5.14 -11.57 16.94
CA LEU A 81 -6.27 -12.34 17.47
C LEU A 81 -5.94 -13.81 17.66
N ALA A 82 -5.19 -14.38 16.73
CA ALA A 82 -4.74 -15.76 16.83
C ALA A 82 -3.83 -15.98 18.05
N VAL A 83 -2.88 -15.08 18.27
CA VAL A 83 -1.98 -15.11 19.43
C VAL A 83 -2.74 -14.94 20.75
N TRP A 84 -3.60 -13.96 20.86
CA TRP A 84 -4.41 -13.75 22.08
C TRP A 84 -5.31 -14.94 22.37
N SER A 85 -5.96 -15.49 21.34
CA SER A 85 -6.77 -16.71 21.48
C SER A 85 -5.94 -17.92 21.90
N ALA A 86 -4.72 -18.07 21.38
CA ALA A 86 -3.82 -19.17 21.71
C ALA A 86 -3.33 -19.09 23.16
N ILE A 87 -2.91 -17.91 23.62
CA ILE A 87 -2.51 -17.69 25.02
C ILE A 87 -3.66 -18.00 25.98
N ALA A 88 -4.87 -17.53 25.66
CA ALA A 88 -6.05 -17.81 26.47
C ALA A 88 -6.41 -19.31 26.46
N ALA A 89 -6.34 -19.95 25.29
CA ALA A 89 -6.61 -21.40 25.16
C ALA A 89 -5.60 -22.24 25.95
N ALA A 90 -4.32 -21.86 25.95
CA ALA A 90 -3.28 -22.50 26.75
C ALA A 90 -3.53 -22.34 28.25
N LYS A 91 -3.87 -21.12 28.69
CA LYS A 91 -4.16 -20.82 30.09
C LYS A 91 -5.36 -21.56 30.64
N PHE A 92 -6.46 -21.61 29.88
CA PHE A 92 -7.71 -22.22 30.32
C PHE A 92 -7.84 -23.70 29.93
N ARG A 93 -6.92 -24.25 29.14
CA ARG A 93 -6.92 -25.62 28.62
C ARG A 93 -8.25 -26.00 27.93
N ARG A 94 -8.79 -25.08 27.13
CA ARG A 94 -10.04 -25.27 26.37
C ARG A 94 -10.05 -24.41 25.11
N PRO A 95 -10.89 -24.74 24.12
CA PRO A 95 -11.02 -23.92 22.93
C PRO A 95 -11.43 -22.48 23.24
N VAL A 96 -10.81 -21.53 22.53
CA VAL A 96 -11.11 -20.10 22.67
C VAL A 96 -11.33 -19.48 21.30
N LYS A 97 -12.44 -18.76 21.15
CA LYS A 97 -12.74 -17.93 19.99
C LYS A 97 -12.72 -16.46 20.39
N LEU A 98 -12.00 -15.67 19.61
CA LEU A 98 -11.98 -14.22 19.70
C LEU A 98 -12.43 -13.62 18.37
N ARG A 99 -13.38 -12.73 18.42
CA ARG A 99 -13.85 -11.95 17.27
C ARG A 99 -13.97 -10.50 17.71
N LEU A 100 -13.39 -9.60 16.94
CA LEU A 100 -13.62 -8.17 17.13
C LEU A 100 -15.01 -7.82 16.62
N ASP A 101 -15.68 -6.91 17.31
CA ASP A 101 -16.79 -6.19 16.70
C ASP A 101 -16.24 -5.15 15.69
N ARG A 102 -17.12 -4.45 15.00
CA ARG A 102 -16.70 -3.55 13.93
C ARG A 102 -15.99 -2.31 14.47
N ASP A 103 -16.41 -1.81 15.62
CA ASP A 103 -15.86 -0.61 16.22
C ASP A 103 -14.45 -0.88 16.76
N ASP A 104 -14.27 -2.02 17.43
CA ASP A 104 -12.94 -2.46 17.89
C ASP A 104 -11.99 -2.71 16.70
N ASP A 105 -12.48 -3.35 15.62
CA ASP A 105 -11.69 -3.60 14.41
C ASP A 105 -11.23 -2.27 13.80
N PHE A 106 -12.09 -1.26 13.72
CA PHE A 106 -11.75 0.07 13.23
C PHE A 106 -10.70 0.78 14.09
N MET A 107 -10.74 0.57 15.41
CA MET A 107 -9.86 1.27 16.34
C MET A 107 -8.46 0.65 16.43
N ILE A 108 -8.35 -0.69 16.46
CA ILE A 108 -7.08 -1.35 16.82
C ILE A 108 -6.33 -1.96 15.64
N THR A 109 -6.94 -2.15 14.49
CA THR A 109 -6.27 -2.73 13.32
C THR A 109 -5.63 -1.66 12.44
N GLY A 110 -4.56 -2.03 11.75
CA GLY A 110 -3.84 -1.15 10.83
C GLY A 110 -4.65 -0.78 9.58
N LYS A 111 -4.35 0.38 9.02
CA LYS A 111 -5.01 0.97 7.85
C LYS A 111 -4.02 1.13 6.70
N ARG A 112 -4.48 1.56 5.51
CA ARG A 112 -3.58 2.12 4.51
C ARG A 112 -2.77 3.25 5.13
N HIS A 113 -1.47 3.25 4.94
CA HIS A 113 -0.59 4.30 5.46
C HIS A 113 -1.03 5.68 4.97
N PRO A 114 -1.30 6.63 5.87
CA PRO A 114 -1.34 8.05 5.52
C PRO A 114 0.05 8.50 5.06
N PHE A 115 0.08 9.44 4.12
CA PHE A 115 1.34 10.02 3.62
C PHE A 115 1.27 11.54 3.60
N SER A 116 2.40 12.17 3.94
CA SER A 116 2.67 13.58 3.73
C SER A 116 3.76 13.73 2.69
N TYR A 117 3.59 14.65 1.76
CA TYR A 117 4.52 14.85 0.66
C TYR A 117 4.99 16.28 0.58
N GLN A 118 6.24 16.44 0.17
CA GLN A 118 6.77 17.72 -0.32
C GLN A 118 7.38 17.48 -1.70
N TYR A 119 7.19 18.40 -2.62
CA TYR A 119 7.77 18.31 -3.94
C TYR A 119 8.27 19.64 -4.47
N THR A 120 9.28 19.57 -5.31
CA THR A 120 9.73 20.64 -6.18
C THR A 120 9.92 20.08 -7.57
N VAL A 121 9.31 20.72 -8.57
CA VAL A 121 9.38 20.28 -9.97
C VAL A 121 9.84 21.42 -10.86
N GLY A 122 10.78 21.12 -11.76
CA GLY A 122 11.17 21.96 -12.90
C GLY A 122 10.51 21.45 -14.17
N TYR A 123 9.95 22.35 -14.99
CA TYR A 123 9.27 22.02 -16.24
C TYR A 123 9.43 23.13 -17.29
N ASP A 124 9.20 22.81 -18.57
CA ASP A 124 9.29 23.76 -19.67
C ASP A 124 7.93 24.41 -19.98
N ASP A 125 7.90 25.28 -21.02
CA ASP A 125 6.72 26.02 -21.45
C ASP A 125 5.60 25.11 -21.96
N ASP A 126 5.93 23.88 -22.35
CA ASP A 126 4.98 22.84 -22.81
C ASP A 126 4.50 21.93 -21.66
N GLY A 127 5.01 22.12 -20.43
CA GLY A 127 4.68 21.29 -19.27
C GLY A 127 5.44 19.96 -19.21
N ARG A 128 6.54 19.81 -19.96
CA ARG A 128 7.41 18.64 -19.88
C ARG A 128 8.30 18.73 -18.65
N LEU A 129 8.38 17.63 -17.90
CA LEU A 129 9.21 17.51 -16.69
C LEU A 129 10.70 17.59 -17.06
N CYS A 130 11.44 18.49 -16.41
CA CYS A 130 12.88 18.64 -16.54
C CYS A 130 13.64 18.10 -15.33
N GLY A 131 13.04 18.14 -14.15
CA GLY A 131 13.63 17.61 -12.92
C GLY A 131 12.60 17.59 -11.78
N LEU A 132 12.74 16.63 -10.86
CA LEU A 132 11.77 16.38 -9.81
C LEU A 132 12.47 16.02 -8.50
N GLN A 133 12.14 16.73 -7.44
CA GLN A 133 12.58 16.41 -6.07
C GLN A 133 11.36 16.08 -5.22
N LEU A 134 11.37 14.92 -4.60
CA LEU A 134 10.26 14.38 -3.81
C LEU A 134 10.72 14.01 -2.40
N ALA A 135 9.89 14.32 -1.40
CA ALA A 135 9.98 13.77 -0.06
C ALA A 135 8.64 13.13 0.31
N LEU A 136 8.67 11.83 0.63
CA LEU A 136 7.52 11.02 0.98
C LEU A 136 7.65 10.58 2.43
N ALA A 137 6.75 11.02 3.31
CA ALA A 137 6.72 10.64 4.72
C ALA A 137 5.52 9.76 5.01
N ALA A 138 5.76 8.46 5.25
CA ALA A 138 4.75 7.48 5.61
C ALA A 138 4.49 7.51 7.12
N ASN A 139 3.24 7.65 7.54
CA ASN A 139 2.83 7.39 8.91
C ASN A 139 2.75 5.88 9.14
N CYS A 140 3.65 5.33 9.96
CA CYS A 140 3.77 3.87 10.15
C CYS A 140 3.04 3.35 11.39
N GLY A 141 2.70 4.22 12.33
CA GLY A 141 2.18 3.81 13.64
C GLY A 141 3.29 3.39 14.62
N PHE A 142 2.93 2.67 15.67
CA PHE A 142 3.86 2.36 16.77
C PHE A 142 4.89 1.28 16.42
N SER A 143 4.64 0.44 15.44
CA SER A 143 5.56 -0.60 14.97
C SER A 143 5.62 -0.62 13.43
N ALA A 144 6.66 -1.26 12.89
CA ALA A 144 6.93 -1.22 11.46
C ALA A 144 5.89 -1.97 10.62
N ASP A 145 5.40 -3.12 11.09
CA ASP A 145 4.54 -4.01 10.30
C ASP A 145 5.05 -4.14 8.85
N LEU A 146 4.23 -3.82 7.85
CA LEU A 146 4.59 -3.82 6.43
C LEU A 146 4.97 -2.43 5.88
N SER A 147 5.28 -1.46 6.75
CA SER A 147 5.58 -0.09 6.36
C SER A 147 6.81 0.04 5.45
N GLY A 148 7.84 -0.80 5.66
CA GLY A 148 9.03 -0.84 4.81
C GLY A 148 8.67 -1.04 3.34
N PRO A 149 8.18 -2.23 2.96
CA PRO A 149 7.86 -2.53 1.58
C PRO A 149 6.73 -1.67 0.98
N VAL A 150 5.79 -1.17 1.79
CA VAL A 150 4.78 -0.20 1.33
C VAL A 150 5.41 1.12 0.92
N ALA A 151 6.31 1.65 1.74
CA ALA A 151 7.02 2.90 1.43
C ALA A 151 7.97 2.74 0.23
N ASP A 152 8.67 1.60 0.12
CA ASP A 152 9.51 1.28 -1.04
C ASP A 152 8.67 1.23 -2.32
N ARG A 153 7.51 0.57 -2.28
CA ARG A 153 6.63 0.52 -3.45
C ARG A 153 6.09 1.90 -3.84
N ALA A 154 5.83 2.79 -2.89
CA ALA A 154 5.45 4.17 -3.20
C ALA A 154 6.57 4.90 -3.97
N VAL A 155 7.83 4.69 -3.61
CA VAL A 155 8.99 5.23 -4.34
C VAL A 155 9.07 4.67 -5.76
N PHE A 156 8.91 3.35 -5.93
CA PHE A 156 8.94 2.72 -7.26
C PHE A 156 7.80 3.20 -8.16
N HIS A 157 6.63 3.47 -7.62
CA HIS A 157 5.44 3.85 -8.40
C HIS A 157 5.18 5.37 -8.47
N CYS A 158 6.08 6.22 -7.95
CA CYS A 158 5.92 7.67 -8.05
C CYS A 158 6.08 8.21 -9.49
N ASN A 159 6.57 7.39 -10.41
CA ASN A 159 6.60 7.70 -11.84
C ASN A 159 5.28 7.41 -12.56
N ASN A 160 4.43 6.52 -12.02
CA ASN A 160 3.24 6.01 -12.71
C ASN A 160 3.55 5.63 -14.17
N ALA A 161 2.97 6.35 -15.13
CA ALA A 161 3.14 6.16 -16.57
C ALA A 161 4.14 7.15 -17.21
N TYR A 162 4.86 7.94 -16.40
CA TYR A 162 5.61 9.09 -16.89
C TYR A 162 7.13 8.89 -16.79
N TYR A 163 7.82 9.40 -17.80
CA TYR A 163 9.28 9.40 -17.82
C TYR A 163 9.84 10.50 -16.94
N LEU A 164 10.68 10.13 -15.98
CA LEU A 164 11.39 11.04 -15.09
C LEU A 164 12.87 11.05 -15.48
N ALA A 165 13.33 12.14 -16.13
CA ALA A 165 14.71 12.26 -16.59
C ALA A 165 15.68 12.39 -15.41
N ASP A 166 15.43 13.37 -14.55
CA ASP A 166 16.22 13.67 -13.36
C ASP A 166 15.31 13.69 -12.15
N VAL A 167 15.53 12.77 -11.20
CA VAL A 167 14.69 12.67 -10.01
C VAL A 167 15.51 12.36 -8.76
N GLU A 168 15.20 13.08 -7.69
CA GLU A 168 15.67 12.80 -6.34
C GLU A 168 14.46 12.46 -5.46
N ILE A 169 14.53 11.31 -4.77
CA ILE A 169 13.43 10.84 -3.92
C ILE A 169 13.95 10.50 -2.53
N ALA A 170 13.42 11.18 -1.51
CA ALA A 170 13.61 10.84 -0.11
C ALA A 170 12.35 10.18 0.45
N SER A 171 12.47 9.01 1.07
CA SER A 171 11.37 8.27 1.68
C SER A 171 11.59 8.09 3.17
N TYR A 172 10.64 8.53 3.98
CA TYR A 172 10.68 8.50 5.43
C TYR A 172 9.61 7.58 5.99
N ARG A 173 10.00 6.67 6.87
CA ARG A 173 9.11 5.77 7.60
C ARG A 173 8.97 6.31 9.01
N CYS A 174 7.90 7.04 9.29
CA CYS A 174 7.72 7.79 10.53
C CYS A 174 7.01 6.95 11.57
N LYS A 175 7.71 6.63 12.68
CA LYS A 175 7.09 6.02 13.85
C LYS A 175 6.20 7.04 14.54
N THR A 176 4.96 6.66 14.84
CA THR A 176 3.95 7.53 15.47
C THR A 176 3.21 6.79 16.59
N ASN A 177 2.33 7.48 17.30
CA ASN A 177 1.57 6.92 18.42
C ASN A 177 0.16 6.44 18.02
N THR A 178 0.01 5.97 16.78
CA THR A 178 -1.22 5.33 16.29
C THR A 178 -1.03 3.82 16.19
N GLN A 179 -2.09 3.07 15.86
CA GLN A 179 -1.98 1.67 15.49
C GLN A 179 -0.97 1.49 14.34
N SER A 180 -0.34 0.34 14.26
CA SER A 180 0.56 0.03 13.13
C SER A 180 -0.22 -0.04 11.83
N HIS A 181 0.10 0.83 10.88
CA HIS A 181 -0.48 0.75 9.54
C HIS A 181 0.09 -0.45 8.79
N THR A 182 -0.68 -0.98 7.85
CA THR A 182 -0.38 -2.27 7.22
C THR A 182 -0.66 -2.23 5.72
N ALA A 183 -0.53 -3.39 5.08
CA ALA A 183 -0.91 -3.58 3.69
C ALA A 183 -2.35 -3.16 3.42
N PHE A 184 -2.56 -2.48 2.32
CA PHE A 184 -3.87 -2.21 1.74
C PHE A 184 -3.74 -2.32 0.22
N ARG A 185 -4.77 -2.80 -0.46
CA ARG A 185 -4.83 -3.02 -1.91
C ARG A 185 -4.09 -1.94 -2.70
N GLY A 186 -3.09 -2.37 -3.51
CA GLY A 186 -2.14 -1.47 -4.20
C GLY A 186 -0.82 -1.28 -3.45
N PHE A 187 -0.75 -1.55 -2.13
CA PHE A 187 0.47 -1.75 -1.32
C PHE A 187 1.54 -0.66 -1.52
N GLY A 188 1.16 0.62 -1.44
CA GLY A 188 2.04 1.76 -1.66
C GLY A 188 1.97 2.37 -3.08
N GLY A 189 1.56 1.59 -4.09
CA GLY A 189 1.36 2.10 -5.44
C GLY A 189 0.43 3.33 -5.50
N PRO A 190 -0.78 3.27 -4.93
CA PRO A 190 -1.67 4.44 -4.94
C PRO A 190 -1.07 5.70 -4.32
N GLN A 191 -0.26 5.55 -3.27
CA GLN A 191 0.40 6.67 -2.61
C GLN A 191 1.49 7.30 -3.48
N GLY A 192 2.21 6.51 -4.28
CA GLY A 192 3.17 7.03 -5.26
C GLY A 192 2.47 7.72 -6.43
N VAL A 193 1.46 7.06 -6.98
CA VAL A 193 0.71 7.54 -8.15
C VAL A 193 0.01 8.88 -7.89
N ILE A 194 -0.67 9.05 -6.76
CA ILE A 194 -1.42 10.28 -6.47
C ILE A 194 -0.52 11.52 -6.45
N LEU A 195 0.74 11.37 -6.04
CA LEU A 195 1.69 12.48 -5.98
C LEU A 195 2.01 13.01 -7.38
N ILE A 196 2.45 12.16 -8.30
CA ILE A 196 2.81 12.58 -9.65
C ILE A 196 1.59 13.09 -10.43
N GLU A 197 0.42 12.50 -10.24
CA GLU A 197 -0.81 12.96 -10.87
C GLU A 197 -1.22 14.36 -10.37
N THR A 198 -0.99 14.65 -9.09
CA THR A 198 -1.20 15.99 -8.52
C THR A 198 -0.21 16.98 -9.13
N ILE A 199 1.07 16.63 -9.21
CA ILE A 199 2.11 17.50 -9.78
C ILE A 199 1.79 17.88 -11.23
N LEU A 200 1.42 16.90 -12.07
CA LEU A 200 1.06 17.16 -13.47
C LEU A 200 -0.21 18.01 -13.59
N GLY A 201 -1.19 17.80 -12.70
CA GLY A 201 -2.37 18.65 -12.61
C GLY A 201 -2.04 20.10 -12.20
N ASP A 202 -1.08 20.28 -11.28
CA ASP A 202 -0.61 21.62 -10.86
C ASP A 202 0.13 22.35 -12.00
N ILE A 203 0.97 21.64 -12.75
CA ILE A 203 1.65 22.17 -13.93
C ILE A 203 0.62 22.61 -15.00
N ALA A 204 -0.37 21.75 -15.29
CA ALA A 204 -1.41 22.08 -16.26
C ALA A 204 -2.17 23.37 -15.87
N ARG A 205 -2.54 23.50 -14.60
CA ARG A 205 -3.18 24.73 -14.07
C ARG A 205 -2.28 25.96 -14.18
N ALA A 206 -1.00 25.81 -13.84
CA ALA A 206 -0.05 26.91 -13.88
C ALA A 206 0.20 27.46 -15.28
N LEU A 207 0.16 26.58 -16.28
CA LEU A 207 0.35 26.94 -17.70
C LEU A 207 -0.97 27.24 -18.44
N GLY A 208 -2.13 26.96 -17.83
CA GLY A 208 -3.44 27.06 -18.51
C GLY A 208 -3.61 26.05 -19.66
N LEU A 209 -2.96 24.88 -19.54
CA LEU A 209 -3.01 23.81 -20.54
C LEU A 209 -4.03 22.74 -20.14
N ASP A 210 -4.50 21.97 -21.13
CA ASP A 210 -5.29 20.79 -20.86
C ASP A 210 -4.48 19.76 -20.08
N PRO A 211 -5.03 19.20 -18.98
CA PRO A 211 -4.32 18.22 -18.15
C PRO A 211 -3.93 16.93 -18.92
N LEU A 212 -4.69 16.53 -19.93
CA LEU A 212 -4.36 15.36 -20.75
C LEU A 212 -3.15 15.66 -21.64
N ASP A 213 -3.06 16.86 -22.20
CA ASP A 213 -1.91 17.27 -23.04
C ASP A 213 -0.61 17.26 -22.24
N VAL A 214 -0.62 17.79 -21.00
CA VAL A 214 0.55 17.74 -20.13
C VAL A 214 0.94 16.28 -19.81
N ARG A 215 -0.03 15.40 -19.56
CA ARG A 215 0.22 13.97 -19.34
C ARG A 215 0.83 13.31 -20.57
N ARG A 216 0.26 13.51 -21.74
CA ARG A 216 0.76 12.94 -23.01
C ARG A 216 2.23 13.29 -23.28
N ARG A 217 2.63 14.53 -23.00
CA ARG A 217 4.03 15.00 -23.20
C ARG A 217 5.02 14.33 -22.25
N ASN A 218 4.55 13.81 -21.16
CA ASN A 218 5.37 13.17 -20.11
C ASN A 218 5.32 11.65 -20.11
N LEU A 219 4.45 11.02 -20.90
CA LEU A 219 4.38 9.56 -21.00
C LEU A 219 5.74 8.94 -21.38
N TYR A 220 5.93 7.69 -20.98
CA TYR A 220 7.02 6.89 -21.53
C TYR A 220 6.90 6.80 -23.05
N GLY A 221 8.04 6.87 -23.73
CA GLY A 221 8.15 6.63 -25.15
C GLY A 221 8.28 5.15 -25.49
N ILE A 222 8.47 4.84 -26.78
CA ILE A 222 8.71 3.49 -27.29
C ILE A 222 10.21 3.26 -27.48
N ASP A 223 10.86 4.12 -28.31
CA ASP A 223 12.26 3.98 -28.67
C ASP A 223 13.21 4.80 -27.76
N GLU A 224 12.71 5.88 -27.22
CA GLU A 224 13.41 6.77 -26.30
C GLU A 224 12.53 7.11 -25.08
N ARG A 225 13.12 7.58 -23.99
CA ARG A 225 12.38 7.89 -22.75
C ARG A 225 11.55 6.69 -22.24
N ASN A 226 12.08 5.50 -22.40
CA ASN A 226 11.43 4.21 -22.12
C ASN A 226 12.11 3.43 -20.99
N VAL A 227 12.85 4.12 -20.13
CA VAL A 227 13.50 3.51 -18.96
C VAL A 227 12.99 4.21 -17.69
N THR A 228 12.59 3.42 -16.70
CA THR A 228 12.12 3.92 -15.41
C THR A 228 13.27 4.58 -14.62
N HIS A 229 12.94 5.38 -13.61
CA HIS A 229 13.93 5.99 -12.71
C HIS A 229 14.76 4.96 -11.91
N TYR A 230 14.29 3.72 -11.81
CA TYR A 230 14.99 2.58 -11.22
C TYR A 230 15.59 1.63 -12.28
N GLN A 231 15.83 2.12 -13.50
CA GLN A 231 16.58 1.49 -14.59
C GLN A 231 15.91 0.24 -15.19
N MET A 232 14.59 0.10 -15.10
CA MET A 232 13.86 -0.96 -15.79
C MET A 232 13.38 -0.46 -17.18
N PRO A 233 13.63 -1.19 -18.28
CA PRO A 233 13.05 -0.85 -19.58
C PRO A 233 11.53 -1.02 -19.56
N VAL A 234 10.83 -0.11 -20.20
CA VAL A 234 9.37 -0.19 -20.41
C VAL A 234 9.13 -0.84 -21.78
N GLU A 235 8.62 -2.06 -21.74
CA GLU A 235 8.29 -2.87 -22.91
C GLU A 235 6.78 -2.83 -23.19
N ASP A 236 6.38 -3.17 -24.40
CA ASP A 236 4.96 -3.26 -24.82
C ASP A 236 4.11 -2.03 -24.45
N ASN A 237 4.66 -0.84 -24.62
CA ASN A 237 4.00 0.41 -24.26
C ASN A 237 2.83 0.73 -25.22
N ILE A 238 1.61 0.57 -24.73
CA ILE A 238 0.37 0.84 -25.47
C ILE A 238 -0.35 2.11 -24.99
N LEU A 239 0.27 2.92 -24.12
CA LEU A 239 -0.41 4.04 -23.44
C LEU A 239 -0.95 5.08 -24.43
N GLN A 240 -0.13 5.51 -25.39
CA GLN A 240 -0.55 6.54 -26.34
C GLN A 240 -1.72 6.09 -27.23
N PRO A 241 -1.67 4.92 -27.90
CA PRO A 241 -2.83 4.44 -28.68
C PRO A 241 -4.08 4.20 -27.82
N LEU A 242 -3.92 3.75 -26.58
CA LEU A 242 -5.04 3.55 -25.64
C LEU A 242 -5.74 4.89 -25.31
N ILE A 243 -4.95 5.93 -25.01
CA ILE A 243 -5.48 7.27 -24.73
C ILE A 243 -6.16 7.85 -25.96
N ASP A 244 -5.58 7.71 -27.15
CA ASP A 244 -6.15 8.21 -28.40
C ASP A 244 -7.50 7.56 -28.71
N GLN A 245 -7.59 6.24 -28.56
CA GLN A 245 -8.83 5.50 -28.76
C GLN A 245 -9.91 5.92 -27.74
N LEU A 246 -9.52 6.10 -26.48
CA LEU A 246 -10.46 6.53 -25.45
C LEU A 246 -10.92 7.97 -25.67
N ALA A 247 -10.02 8.90 -25.98
CA ALA A 247 -10.35 10.29 -26.24
C ALA A 247 -11.33 10.42 -27.42
N GLN A 248 -11.09 9.65 -28.49
CA GLN A 248 -11.99 9.60 -29.63
C GLN A 248 -13.38 9.05 -29.24
N SER A 249 -13.44 7.91 -28.57
CA SER A 249 -14.71 7.26 -28.20
C SER A 249 -15.51 8.04 -27.16
N ALA A 250 -14.84 8.80 -26.30
CA ALA A 250 -15.45 9.64 -25.28
C ALA A 250 -15.78 11.07 -25.76
N HIS A 251 -15.46 11.40 -27.02
CA HIS A 251 -15.60 12.76 -27.55
C HIS A 251 -14.94 13.82 -26.65
N TYR A 252 -13.71 13.56 -26.18
CA TYR A 252 -13.03 14.36 -25.16
C TYR A 252 -12.83 15.82 -25.57
N GLU A 253 -12.67 16.10 -26.86
CA GLU A 253 -12.42 17.44 -27.41
C GLU A 253 -13.70 18.20 -27.81
N SER A 254 -14.89 17.65 -27.58
CA SER A 254 -16.17 18.22 -28.05
C SER A 254 -16.95 18.97 -26.97
#